data_2627ecd410e0b1f000af19dca22733c2
#
_entry.id   2627ecd410e0b1f000af19dca22733c2
#
_cell.length_a   1.000
_cell.length_b   1.000
_cell.length_c   1.000
_cell.angle_alpha   90.00
_cell.angle_beta   90.00
_cell.angle_gamma   90.00
#
_symmetry.space_group_name_H-M   'P 1'
#
loop_
_entity.id
_entity.type
_entity.pdbx_description
1 polymer ?
#
loop_
_entity_poly.entity_id
_entity_poly.type
_entity_poly.pdbx_seq_one_letter_code
_entity_poly.pdbx_strand_id
1 'polypeptide(L)'
;MPAQAYAGKECVCQYRKGICDQSCVRDMLETPFYIACLKLTGRRCLVVGGGDIGLEKVEGLLACGGDVTLIAPVAHPELERLAQEGSIQWEKRAYGGPEDLEGVFMVIACTDDSEVNIGIFDDAEQRAMLVNIVDVPPLCNFILPAIVRT
;
A
#
# COMPACT_ATOMS: atom_id res chain seq x y z
N MET A 1 -12.28 23.52 -12.07
CA MET A 1 -13.06 22.59 -11.25
C MET A 1 -12.29 22.21 -9.99
N PRO A 2 -12.31 22.99 -8.95
CA PRO A 2 -11.47 22.71 -7.79
C PRO A 2 -12.14 21.92 -6.67
N ALA A 3 -13.41 21.58 -6.78
CA ALA A 3 -14.16 20.95 -5.66
C ALA A 3 -13.86 19.47 -5.43
N GLN A 4 -13.37 18.74 -6.42
CA GLN A 4 -13.11 17.30 -6.29
C GLN A 4 -11.77 16.95 -5.62
N ALA A 5 -10.81 17.86 -5.62
CA ALA A 5 -9.51 17.65 -4.98
C ALA A 5 -9.56 17.76 -3.44
N TYR A 6 -10.65 18.28 -2.88
CA TYR A 6 -10.77 18.50 -1.44
C TYR A 6 -11.44 17.37 -0.65
N ALA A 7 -12.28 16.57 -1.30
CA ALA A 7 -13.00 15.47 -0.64
C ALA A 7 -12.04 14.43 -0.02
N GLY A 8 -10.97 14.08 -0.71
CA GLY A 8 -9.98 13.13 -0.20
C GLY A 8 -9.26 13.58 1.06
N LYS A 9 -8.99 14.88 1.18
CA LYS A 9 -8.29 15.44 2.36
C LYS A 9 -9.20 15.50 3.60
N GLU A 10 -10.47 15.77 3.41
CA GLU A 10 -11.44 15.75 4.50
C GLU A 10 -11.67 14.34 5.03
N CYS A 11 -11.72 13.35 4.16
CA CYS A 11 -11.89 11.95 4.54
C CYS A 11 -10.68 11.40 5.31
N VAL A 12 -9.46 11.71 4.89
CA VAL A 12 -8.24 11.36 5.62
C VAL A 12 -8.23 12.01 7.01
N CYS A 13 -8.67 13.28 7.09
CA CYS A 13 -8.74 13.99 8.36
C CYS A 13 -9.76 13.36 9.33
N GLN A 14 -10.89 12.87 8.82
CA GLN A 14 -11.90 12.16 9.62
C GLN A 14 -11.39 10.78 10.06
N TYR A 15 -10.69 10.06 9.19
CA TYR A 15 -10.07 8.79 9.55
C TYR A 15 -9.06 8.95 10.71
N ARG A 16 -8.23 10.00 10.65
CA ARG A 16 -7.29 10.34 11.74
C ARG A 16 -7.99 10.60 13.09
N LYS A 17 -9.24 11.05 13.06
CA LYS A 17 -10.05 11.29 14.27
C LYS A 17 -10.81 10.05 14.73
N GLY A 18 -10.64 8.91 14.09
CA GLY A 18 -11.39 7.69 14.41
C GLY A 18 -12.87 7.74 14.04
N ILE A 19 -13.27 8.72 13.23
CA ILE A 19 -14.67 8.93 12.82
C ILE A 19 -14.75 8.53 11.33
N CYS A 20 -14.53 7.26 11.02
CA CYS A 20 -14.79 6.78 9.68
C CYS A 20 -16.20 6.22 9.60
N ASP A 21 -17.08 6.94 8.94
CA ASP A 21 -18.45 6.51 8.70
C ASP A 21 -18.63 6.02 7.24
N GLN A 22 -19.87 5.65 6.93
CA GLN A 22 -20.25 5.19 5.59
C GLN A 22 -20.01 6.22 4.45
N SER A 23 -19.71 7.48 4.80
CA SER A 23 -19.42 8.50 3.78
C SER A 23 -18.11 8.23 3.04
N CYS A 24 -17.13 7.65 3.70
CA CYS A 24 -15.86 7.24 3.08
C CYS A 24 -16.03 6.15 2.01
N VAL A 25 -16.99 5.23 2.22
CA VAL A 25 -17.30 4.17 1.26
C VAL A 25 -18.01 4.75 0.02
N ARG A 26 -18.86 5.75 0.22
CA ARG A 26 -19.54 6.45 -0.88
C ARG A 26 -18.53 7.19 -1.78
N ASP A 27 -17.56 7.85 -1.18
CA ASP A 27 -16.53 8.59 -1.94
C ASP A 27 -15.77 7.67 -2.90
N MET A 28 -15.47 6.44 -2.47
CA MET A 28 -14.82 5.46 -3.34
C MET A 28 -15.71 5.02 -4.51
N LEU A 29 -17.00 4.85 -4.27
CA LEU A 29 -17.94 4.42 -5.32
C LEU A 29 -18.24 5.53 -6.33
N GLU A 30 -18.12 6.78 -5.91
CA GLU A 30 -18.37 7.97 -6.74
C GLU A 30 -17.10 8.52 -7.41
N THR A 31 -15.91 8.11 -6.96
CA THR A 31 -14.65 8.55 -7.56
C THR A 31 -14.42 7.87 -8.90
N PRO A 32 -14.25 8.65 -9.99
CA PRO A 32 -13.95 8.06 -11.29
C PRO A 32 -12.47 7.65 -11.35
N PHE A 33 -12.22 6.33 -11.38
CA PHE A 33 -10.87 5.78 -11.52
C PHE A 33 -10.50 5.59 -12.99
N TYR A 34 -9.27 5.93 -13.34
CA TYR A 34 -8.70 5.60 -14.63
C TYR A 34 -8.14 4.19 -14.58
N ILE A 35 -8.64 3.30 -15.45
CA ILE A 35 -8.21 1.90 -15.47
C ILE A 35 -6.90 1.80 -16.25
N ALA A 36 -5.88 1.24 -15.61
CA ALA A 36 -4.57 1.04 -16.19
C ALA A 36 -3.99 -0.31 -15.75
N CYS A 37 -3.14 -0.87 -16.59
CA CYS A 37 -2.32 -2.03 -16.26
C CYS A 37 -0.88 -1.57 -16.08
N LEU A 38 -0.26 -1.93 -14.95
CA LEU A 38 1.09 -1.52 -14.62
C LEU A 38 2.11 -2.58 -15.00
N LYS A 39 3.18 -2.17 -15.64
CA LYS A 39 4.33 -3.02 -15.91
C LYS A 39 5.30 -2.89 -14.73
N LEU A 40 5.43 -3.95 -13.94
CA LEU A 40 6.23 -3.96 -12.71
C LEU A 40 7.62 -4.56 -12.87
N THR A 41 7.94 -5.13 -14.04
CA THR A 41 9.23 -5.80 -14.29
C THR A 41 10.40 -4.89 -13.92
N GLY A 42 11.20 -5.31 -12.95
CA GLY A 42 12.38 -4.58 -12.49
C GLY A 42 12.09 -3.31 -11.69
N ARG A 43 10.83 -3.04 -11.36
CA ARG A 43 10.47 -1.87 -10.54
C ARG A 43 10.41 -2.24 -9.07
N ARG A 44 10.96 -1.37 -8.23
CA ARG A 44 10.95 -1.59 -6.78
C ARG A 44 9.56 -1.37 -6.21
N CYS A 45 9.06 -2.40 -5.55
CA CYS A 45 7.78 -2.40 -4.85
C CYS A 45 8.04 -2.63 -3.37
N LEU A 46 7.50 -1.76 -2.53
CA LEU A 46 7.62 -1.86 -1.08
C LEU A 46 6.32 -2.39 -0.49
N VAL A 47 6.42 -3.42 0.34
CA VAL A 47 5.32 -3.91 1.17
C VAL A 47 5.70 -3.66 2.63
N VAL A 48 4.82 -3.00 3.37
CA VAL A 48 4.98 -2.75 4.80
C VAL A 48 3.91 -3.54 5.55
N GLY A 49 4.34 -4.53 6.31
CA GLY A 49 3.47 -5.47 7.01
C GLY A 49 3.73 -6.91 6.60
N GLY A 50 3.95 -7.78 7.58
CA GLY A 50 4.43 -9.15 7.37
C GLY A 50 3.41 -10.25 7.68
N GLY A 51 2.12 -9.95 7.77
CA GLY A 51 1.06 -10.93 8.03
C GLY A 51 0.56 -11.65 6.76
N ASP A 52 -0.58 -12.30 6.85
CA ASP A 52 -1.19 -13.05 5.73
C ASP A 52 -1.48 -12.15 4.52
N ILE A 53 -1.96 -10.93 4.78
CA ILE A 53 -2.25 -9.96 3.72
C ILE A 53 -0.95 -9.49 3.06
N GLY A 54 0.10 -9.25 3.84
CA GLY A 54 1.42 -8.92 3.32
C GLY A 54 1.96 -10.01 2.41
N LEU A 55 1.81 -11.26 2.80
CA LEU A 55 2.16 -12.42 1.97
C LEU A 55 1.42 -12.42 0.63
N GLU A 56 0.11 -12.24 0.65
CA GLU A 56 -0.72 -12.17 -0.57
C GLU A 56 -0.23 -11.08 -1.52
N LYS A 57 0.08 -9.89 -0.99
CA LYS A 57 0.56 -8.77 -1.81
C LYS A 57 1.95 -9.03 -2.38
N VAL A 58 2.84 -9.58 -1.58
CA VAL A 58 4.19 -9.95 -2.04
C VAL A 58 4.11 -10.97 -3.18
N GLU A 59 3.32 -12.02 -3.01
CA GLU A 59 3.15 -13.05 -4.06
C GLU A 59 2.60 -12.47 -5.36
N GLY A 60 1.61 -11.57 -5.27
CA GLY A 60 1.05 -10.89 -6.44
C GLY A 60 2.07 -10.02 -7.17
N LEU A 61 2.88 -9.27 -6.45
CA LEU A 61 3.93 -8.43 -7.03
C LEU A 61 5.05 -9.26 -7.67
N LEU A 62 5.46 -10.36 -7.02
CA LEU A 62 6.46 -11.27 -7.58
C LEU A 62 5.96 -11.94 -8.87
N ALA A 63 4.69 -12.31 -8.92
CA ALA A 63 4.08 -12.89 -10.12
C ALA A 63 4.11 -11.94 -11.31
N CYS A 64 4.17 -10.63 -11.07
CA CYS A 64 4.29 -9.59 -12.10
C CYS A 64 5.74 -9.14 -12.36
N GLY A 65 6.71 -9.81 -11.79
CA GLY A 65 8.13 -9.49 -11.99
C GLY A 65 8.63 -8.26 -11.22
N GLY A 66 7.91 -7.83 -10.19
CA GLY A 66 8.32 -6.73 -9.32
C GLY A 66 9.54 -7.09 -8.47
N ASP A 67 10.40 -6.11 -8.21
CA ASP A 67 11.49 -6.21 -7.24
C ASP A 67 10.94 -5.83 -5.86
N VAL A 68 10.69 -6.82 -5.01
CA VAL A 68 9.94 -6.65 -3.77
C VAL A 68 10.85 -6.51 -2.57
N THR A 69 10.64 -5.44 -1.81
CA THR A 69 11.20 -5.24 -0.47
C THR A 69 10.07 -5.30 0.55
N LEU A 70 10.28 -6.05 1.62
CA LEU A 70 9.36 -6.14 2.77
C LEU A 70 9.97 -5.41 3.96
N ILE A 71 9.21 -4.53 4.59
CA ILE A 71 9.54 -3.95 5.90
C ILE A 71 8.51 -4.44 6.91
N ALA A 72 8.96 -5.24 7.86
CA ALA A 72 8.13 -5.76 8.95
C ALA A 72 9.00 -6.26 10.10
N PRO A 73 8.63 -5.99 11.37
CA PRO A 73 9.36 -6.52 12.52
C PRO A 73 9.26 -8.04 12.62
N VAL A 74 8.10 -8.57 12.22
CA VAL A 74 7.79 -10.01 12.21
C VAL A 74 7.17 -10.33 10.85
N ALA A 75 7.49 -11.48 10.29
CA ALA A 75 6.96 -11.90 9.00
C ALA A 75 6.39 -13.32 9.08
N HIS A 76 5.37 -13.56 8.26
CA HIS A 76 4.82 -14.89 8.03
C HIS A 76 5.95 -15.86 7.61
N PRO A 77 5.94 -17.14 8.05
CA PRO A 77 7.00 -18.10 7.73
C PRO A 77 7.31 -18.22 6.24
N GLU A 78 6.30 -18.10 5.39
CA GLU A 78 6.47 -18.13 3.94
C GLU A 78 7.23 -16.90 3.42
N LEU A 79 7.01 -15.72 4.02
CA LEU A 79 7.78 -14.52 3.72
C LEU A 79 9.24 -14.66 4.14
N GLU A 80 9.50 -15.28 5.29
CA GLU A 80 10.85 -15.60 5.74
C GLU A 80 11.54 -16.54 4.73
N ARG A 81 10.83 -17.55 4.25
CA ARG A 81 11.34 -18.47 3.23
C ARG A 81 11.71 -17.75 1.94
N LEU A 82 10.82 -16.88 1.45
CA LEU A 82 11.07 -16.08 0.25
C LEU A 82 12.30 -15.17 0.41
N ALA A 83 12.49 -14.60 1.59
CA ALA A 83 13.67 -13.79 1.90
C ALA A 83 14.94 -14.63 1.93
N GLN A 84 14.91 -15.82 2.52
CA GLN A 84 16.04 -16.76 2.58
C GLN A 84 16.45 -17.24 1.18
N GLU A 85 15.47 -17.43 0.29
CA GLU A 85 15.72 -17.81 -1.10
C GLU A 85 16.23 -16.65 -1.97
N GLY A 86 16.21 -15.43 -1.46
CA GLY A 86 16.60 -14.24 -2.21
C GLY A 86 15.53 -13.73 -3.16
N SER A 87 14.30 -14.24 -3.07
CA SER A 87 13.17 -13.77 -3.90
C SER A 87 12.68 -12.38 -3.52
N ILE A 88 12.81 -12.02 -2.25
CA ILE A 88 12.52 -10.69 -1.71
C ILE A 88 13.66 -10.22 -0.80
N GLN A 89 13.72 -8.92 -0.57
CA GLN A 89 14.54 -8.35 0.50
C GLN A 89 13.64 -8.09 1.70
N TRP A 90 14.01 -8.61 2.87
CA TRP A 90 13.28 -8.37 4.10
C TRP A 90 14.13 -7.56 5.08
N GLU A 91 13.61 -6.40 5.45
CA GLU A 91 14.15 -5.57 6.51
C GLU A 91 13.34 -5.80 7.78
N LYS A 92 13.96 -6.43 8.77
CA LYS A 92 13.33 -6.83 10.03
C LYS A 92 13.25 -5.64 10.99
N ARG A 93 12.38 -4.70 10.66
CA ARG A 93 12.15 -3.47 11.43
C ARG A 93 10.79 -2.86 11.08
N ALA A 94 10.38 -1.86 11.83
CA ALA A 94 9.23 -1.03 11.48
C ALA A 94 9.59 -0.02 10.38
N TYR A 95 8.56 0.52 9.73
CA TYR A 95 8.72 1.62 8.77
C TYR A 95 9.36 2.83 9.46
N GLY A 96 10.41 3.38 8.87
CA GLY A 96 11.23 4.42 9.48
C GLY A 96 10.92 5.84 9.02
N GLY A 97 10.21 6.01 7.91
CA GLY A 97 9.89 7.33 7.38
C GLY A 97 10.11 7.45 5.88
N PRO A 98 10.08 8.69 5.35
CA PRO A 98 10.13 8.95 3.90
C PRO A 98 11.36 8.38 3.20
N GLU A 99 12.46 8.19 3.90
CA GLU A 99 13.71 7.61 3.36
C GLU A 99 13.48 6.18 2.84
N ASP A 100 12.56 5.44 3.44
CA ASP A 100 12.20 4.09 3.02
C ASP A 100 11.53 4.05 1.64
N LEU A 101 11.02 5.19 1.18
CA LEU A 101 10.37 5.33 -0.12
C LEU A 101 11.32 5.77 -1.23
N GLU A 102 12.60 5.98 -0.96
CA GLU A 102 13.55 6.38 -1.99
C GLU A 102 13.74 5.29 -3.05
N GLY A 103 13.55 5.66 -4.31
CA GLY A 103 13.67 4.74 -5.44
C GLY A 103 12.53 3.71 -5.54
N VAL A 104 11.49 3.82 -4.73
CA VAL A 104 10.32 2.93 -4.76
C VAL A 104 9.31 3.43 -5.78
N PHE A 105 8.80 2.52 -6.61
CA PHE A 105 7.76 2.82 -7.60
C PHE A 105 6.36 2.80 -6.99
N MET A 106 6.07 1.82 -6.14
CA MET A 106 4.80 1.73 -5.42
C MET A 106 5.00 1.19 -4.01
N VAL A 107 4.12 1.57 -3.10
CA VAL A 107 4.08 1.05 -1.74
C VAL A 107 2.68 0.53 -1.41
N ILE A 108 2.65 -0.63 -0.76
CA ILE A 108 1.44 -1.24 -0.22
C ILE A 108 1.65 -1.40 1.28
N ALA A 109 0.78 -0.78 2.07
CA ALA A 109 0.83 -0.88 3.53
C ALA A 109 -0.35 -1.72 4.04
N CYS A 110 -0.02 -2.70 4.87
CA CYS A 110 -0.97 -3.63 5.47
C CYS A 110 -0.61 -3.92 6.93
N THR A 111 -0.15 -2.91 7.65
CA THR A 111 0.17 -3.03 9.08
C THR A 111 -1.11 -2.93 9.92
N ASP A 112 -1.03 -3.43 11.16
CA ASP A 112 -2.11 -3.27 12.14
C ASP A 112 -2.11 -1.88 12.82
N ASP A 113 -1.08 -1.09 12.56
CA ASP A 113 -0.93 0.25 13.15
C ASP A 113 -1.43 1.32 12.17
N SER A 114 -2.59 1.90 12.47
CA SER A 114 -3.21 2.93 11.65
C SER A 114 -2.36 4.19 11.51
N GLU A 115 -1.62 4.57 12.53
CA GLU A 115 -0.74 5.75 12.49
C GLU A 115 0.43 5.53 11.52
N VAL A 116 1.01 4.35 11.53
CA VAL A 116 2.05 3.97 10.56
C VAL A 116 1.49 4.00 9.13
N ASN A 117 0.32 3.43 8.92
CA ASN A 117 -0.34 3.40 7.61
C ASN A 117 -0.62 4.82 7.08
N ILE A 118 -1.12 5.71 7.93
CA ILE A 118 -1.37 7.12 7.58
C ILE A 118 -0.06 7.83 7.24
N GLY A 119 0.99 7.59 8.03
CA GLY A 119 2.31 8.15 7.78
C GLY A 119 2.88 7.73 6.42
N ILE A 120 2.73 6.47 6.07
CA ILE A 120 3.14 5.94 4.76
C ILE A 120 2.36 6.62 3.63
N PHE A 121 1.06 6.77 3.79
CA PHE A 121 0.23 7.47 2.81
C PHE A 121 0.68 8.92 2.60
N ASP A 122 0.86 9.65 3.69
CA ASP A 122 1.30 11.06 3.63
C ASP A 122 2.67 11.19 2.94
N ASP A 123 3.62 10.34 3.30
CA ASP A 123 4.97 10.34 2.72
C ASP A 123 4.94 10.02 1.23
N ALA A 124 4.13 9.04 0.82
CA ALA A 124 3.97 8.64 -0.57
C ALA A 124 3.25 9.71 -1.41
N GLU A 125 2.18 10.31 -0.88
CA GLU A 125 1.45 11.39 -1.57
C GLU A 125 2.34 12.63 -1.82
N GLN A 126 3.19 12.99 -0.87
CA GLN A 126 4.15 14.08 -1.05
C GLN A 126 5.15 13.82 -2.17
N ARG A 127 5.42 12.56 -2.46
CA ARG A 127 6.33 12.12 -3.53
C ARG A 127 5.61 11.80 -4.85
N ALA A 128 4.30 11.97 -4.91
CA ALA A 128 3.45 11.64 -6.06
C ALA A 128 3.64 10.19 -6.53
N MET A 129 3.82 9.26 -5.61
CA MET A 129 4.00 7.84 -5.92
C MET A 129 2.74 7.03 -5.62
N LEU A 130 2.66 5.83 -6.21
CA LEU A 130 1.54 4.93 -6.01
C LEU A 130 1.54 4.39 -4.58
N VAL A 131 0.40 4.53 -3.89
CA VAL A 131 0.20 4.03 -2.53
C VAL A 131 -1.17 3.38 -2.38
N ASN A 132 -1.18 2.22 -1.74
CA ASN A 132 -2.39 1.50 -1.36
C ASN A 132 -2.28 1.09 0.12
N ILE A 133 -3.17 1.62 0.94
CA ILE A 133 -3.35 1.16 2.30
C ILE A 133 -4.48 0.14 2.27
N VAL A 134 -4.17 -1.11 2.57
CA VAL A 134 -5.13 -2.22 2.43
C VAL A 134 -6.35 -1.98 3.31
N ASP A 135 -7.53 -2.19 2.73
CA ASP A 135 -8.86 -2.01 3.35
C ASP A 135 -9.19 -0.58 3.80
N VAL A 136 -8.41 0.41 3.37
CA VAL A 136 -8.67 1.82 3.69
C VAL A 136 -8.71 2.65 2.39
N PRO A 137 -9.82 2.60 1.64
CA PRO A 137 -9.93 3.27 0.33
C PRO A 137 -9.54 4.75 0.31
N PRO A 138 -9.87 5.57 1.33
CA PRO A 138 -9.46 6.98 1.36
C PRO A 138 -7.93 7.18 1.41
N LEU A 139 -7.19 6.17 1.81
CA LEU A 139 -5.73 6.16 1.87
C LEU A 139 -5.12 5.38 0.69
N CYS A 140 -5.76 5.48 -0.47
CA CYS A 140 -5.30 4.82 -1.69
C CYS A 140 -5.38 5.81 -2.85
N ASN A 141 -4.31 5.94 -3.63
CA ASN A 141 -4.37 6.65 -4.91
C ASN A 141 -4.48 5.69 -6.11
N PHE A 142 -4.43 4.40 -5.88
CA PHE A 142 -4.83 3.34 -6.80
C PHE A 142 -5.48 2.20 -6.02
N ILE A 143 -6.30 1.42 -6.66
CA ILE A 143 -6.97 0.27 -6.05
C ILE A 143 -6.51 -1.03 -6.71
N LEU A 144 -6.49 -2.09 -5.92
CA LEU A 144 -6.17 -3.44 -6.38
C LEU A 144 -7.49 -4.21 -6.52
N PRO A 145 -7.95 -4.50 -7.75
CA PRO A 145 -9.16 -5.29 -7.93
C PRO A 145 -8.92 -6.72 -7.45
N ALA A 146 -9.98 -7.34 -6.91
CA ALA A 146 -9.94 -8.75 -6.56
C ALA A 146 -9.78 -9.59 -7.84
N ILE A 147 -8.71 -10.37 -7.92
CA ILE A 147 -8.50 -11.32 -9.01
C ILE A 147 -8.96 -12.67 -8.53
N VAL A 148 -10.06 -13.18 -9.12
CA VAL A 148 -10.47 -14.57 -8.92
C VAL A 148 -9.65 -15.42 -9.87
N ARG A 149 -8.69 -16.16 -9.33
CA ARG A 149 -7.95 -17.19 -10.08
C ARG A 149 -8.78 -18.47 -10.05
N THR A 150 -9.31 -18.81 -11.17
CA THR A 150 -9.94 -20.13 -11.37
C THR A 150 -8.90 -21.16 -11.75
#